data_aefb2907defd8d6e894dc97b426a02e0
#
_entry.id   aefb2907defd8d6e894dc97b426a02e0
#
_cell.length_a   1.000
_cell.length_b   1.000
_cell.length_c   1.000
_cell.angle_alpha   90.00
_cell.angle_beta   90.00
_cell.angle_gamma   90.00
#
_symmetry.space_group_name_H-M   'P 1'
#
loop_
_entity.id
_entity.type
_entity.pdbx_description
1 polymer ?
#
loop_
_entity_poly.entity_id
_entity_poly.type
_entity_poly.pdbx_seq_one_letter_code
_entity_poly.pdbx_strand_id
1 'polypeptide(L)'
;MKIILLSGGSGQRLWPLSNGTQAKQFLRLLKSPEGEKESMVQRVVRQIKEAGLLESITVATSMSQADMIANQLGEYGVDIVTEPARRDTFPAIALASAYLQKEKHCRPDEIVVVMPCDPYTETGYFHTIAKMVKAVESNAADLVLMGITPTSPSSKFGYIVPQAGDASAEVQPVNRFVEKPERALAEQLLAEGALWNGGVFAFRLGYITQIFEKYVNAPSFTEVRARYQEFPKISFDYEVAERASSVAVVSFTGQWKDLGTWNALTEELPSQTIGNVVLDEQAVNTHVVNELDLPLICVGTRDLVIATSNDGILVADKDHSEDLKKHLAKLGTDSRPMYEERRWGKYKVIDHIEFADGQKVLTKRLCIRAGKNISYQVHHHREEVWTIINGTGQLVLNGEQRNVKPGDVIHIRREQFHAIRAITDLYII
;
A
#
# COMPACT_ATOMS: atom_id res chain seq x y z
N MET A 1 5.83 5.54 -22.20
CA MET A 1 5.78 5.97 -20.77
C MET A 1 5.70 4.75 -19.88
N LYS A 2 6.33 4.77 -18.71
CA LYS A 2 6.26 3.72 -17.66
C LYS A 2 5.77 4.34 -16.36
N ILE A 3 4.98 3.60 -15.58
CA ILE A 3 4.50 4.06 -14.27
C ILE A 3 5.11 3.19 -13.18
N ILE A 4 5.69 3.82 -12.16
CA ILE A 4 6.12 3.18 -10.92
C ILE A 4 5.13 3.58 -9.82
N LEU A 5 4.38 2.61 -9.28
CA LEU A 5 3.53 2.81 -8.12
C LEU A 5 4.29 2.45 -6.85
N LEU A 6 4.35 3.39 -5.91
CA LEU A 6 4.97 3.17 -4.60
C LEU A 6 3.95 2.60 -3.61
N SER A 7 4.19 1.39 -3.12
CA SER A 7 3.34 0.68 -2.18
C SER A 7 4.15 0.14 -1.00
N GLY A 8 4.87 1.02 -0.29
CA GLY A 8 5.82 0.65 0.78
C GLY A 8 5.36 0.97 2.21
N GLY A 9 4.22 1.59 2.42
CA GLY A 9 3.75 2.07 3.73
C GLY A 9 3.46 0.95 4.74
N SER A 10 3.72 1.19 6.04
CA SER A 10 3.39 0.24 7.13
C SER A 10 1.91 0.20 7.49
N GLY A 11 1.14 1.16 7.02
CA GLY A 11 -0.33 1.22 7.13
C GLY A 11 -0.94 1.24 8.54
N GLN A 12 -0.17 1.33 9.61
CA GLN A 12 -0.64 1.14 10.99
C GLN A 12 -1.66 2.19 11.50
N ARG A 13 -1.83 3.31 10.81
CA ARG A 13 -2.73 4.39 11.26
C ARG A 13 -4.22 4.05 11.16
N LEU A 14 -4.58 3.02 10.41
CA LEU A 14 -5.95 2.51 10.30
C LEU A 14 -6.12 1.18 11.06
N TRP A 15 -5.28 0.95 12.10
CA TRP A 15 -5.52 -0.17 12.99
C TRP A 15 -6.94 -0.08 13.58
N PRO A 16 -7.66 -1.19 13.78
CA PRO A 16 -7.23 -2.59 13.65
C PRO A 16 -7.42 -3.20 12.26
N LEU A 17 -7.86 -2.43 11.25
CA LEU A 17 -8.06 -2.95 9.90
C LEU A 17 -6.74 -3.07 9.14
N SER A 18 -5.77 -2.23 9.46
CA SER A 18 -4.44 -2.27 8.83
C SER A 18 -3.38 -2.77 9.80
N ASN A 19 -2.44 -3.56 9.27
CA ASN A 19 -1.32 -4.14 10.01
C ASN A 19 -0.07 -4.22 9.11
N GLY A 20 0.97 -4.92 9.56
CA GLY A 20 2.24 -5.03 8.84
C GLY A 20 2.17 -5.71 7.48
N THR A 21 1.17 -6.56 7.25
CA THR A 21 0.95 -7.30 5.99
C THR A 21 -0.20 -6.72 5.18
N GLN A 22 -1.22 -6.18 5.84
CA GLN A 22 -2.38 -5.54 5.23
C GLN A 22 -2.33 -4.02 5.49
N ALA A 23 -1.58 -3.30 4.65
CA ALA A 23 -1.50 -1.86 4.75
C ALA A 23 -2.77 -1.16 4.24
N LYS A 24 -2.93 0.14 4.58
CA LYS A 24 -4.14 0.94 4.28
C LYS A 24 -4.61 0.85 2.82
N GLN A 25 -3.66 0.85 1.88
CA GLN A 25 -3.95 0.84 0.45
C GLN A 25 -4.65 -0.43 -0.05
N PHE A 26 -4.64 -1.49 0.74
CA PHE A 26 -5.29 -2.77 0.42
C PHE A 26 -6.67 -2.94 1.02
N LEU A 27 -7.11 -2.04 1.91
CA LEU A 27 -8.42 -2.11 2.56
C LEU A 27 -9.52 -1.81 1.54
N ARG A 28 -10.45 -2.75 1.36
CA ARG A 28 -11.59 -2.63 0.43
C ARG A 28 -12.76 -1.91 1.10
N LEU A 29 -12.57 -0.65 1.42
CA LEU A 29 -13.56 0.20 2.12
C LEU A 29 -14.25 1.20 1.18
N LEU A 30 -13.70 1.44 0.01
CA LEU A 30 -14.25 2.35 -0.99
C LEU A 30 -15.22 1.60 -1.94
N LYS A 31 -15.99 2.36 -2.72
CA LYS A 31 -16.83 1.81 -3.78
C LYS A 31 -16.33 2.26 -5.15
N SER A 32 -16.32 1.34 -6.09
CA SER A 32 -16.15 1.64 -7.52
C SER A 32 -17.39 2.32 -8.09
N PRO A 33 -17.34 2.92 -9.29
CA PRO A 33 -18.51 3.44 -9.98
C PRO A 33 -19.63 2.39 -10.18
N GLU A 34 -19.27 1.11 -10.30
CA GLU A 34 -20.20 -0.03 -10.44
C GLU A 34 -20.79 -0.47 -9.10
N GLY A 35 -20.36 0.13 -7.97
CA GLY A 35 -20.84 -0.18 -6.62
C GLY A 35 -20.08 -1.31 -5.91
N GLU A 36 -19.09 -1.92 -6.56
CA GLU A 36 -18.26 -2.97 -5.97
C GLU A 36 -17.25 -2.39 -4.96
N LYS A 37 -16.90 -3.19 -3.95
CA LYS A 37 -15.87 -2.80 -2.98
C LYS A 37 -14.50 -2.79 -3.64
N GLU A 38 -13.83 -1.67 -3.62
CA GLU A 38 -12.45 -1.53 -4.10
C GLU A 38 -11.52 -1.01 -3.00
N SER A 39 -10.24 -1.34 -3.12
CA SER A 39 -9.17 -0.77 -2.33
C SER A 39 -8.58 0.45 -3.03
N MET A 40 -7.77 1.25 -2.30
CA MET A 40 -7.11 2.41 -2.88
C MET A 40 -6.21 2.03 -4.06
N VAL A 41 -5.43 0.95 -3.94
CA VAL A 41 -4.55 0.52 -5.02
C VAL A 41 -5.33 0.05 -6.24
N GLN A 42 -6.47 -0.61 -6.06
CA GLN A 42 -7.37 -0.99 -7.16
C GLN A 42 -7.98 0.25 -7.82
N ARG A 43 -8.45 1.21 -7.01
CA ARG A 43 -9.00 2.48 -7.49
C ARG A 43 -7.99 3.25 -8.35
N VAL A 44 -6.76 3.42 -7.85
CA VAL A 44 -5.70 4.14 -8.58
C VAL A 44 -5.40 3.47 -9.92
N VAL A 45 -5.24 2.14 -9.96
CA VAL A 45 -4.95 1.41 -11.20
C VAL A 45 -6.13 1.47 -12.18
N ARG A 46 -7.38 1.36 -11.70
CA ARG A 46 -8.57 1.57 -12.53
C ARG A 46 -8.59 2.97 -13.13
N GLN A 47 -8.35 4.02 -12.33
CA GLN A 47 -8.33 5.41 -12.80
C GLN A 47 -7.20 5.67 -13.80
N ILE A 48 -6.01 5.08 -13.62
CA ILE A 48 -4.91 5.11 -14.61
C ILE A 48 -5.38 4.50 -15.94
N LYS A 49 -6.08 3.37 -15.89
CA LYS A 49 -6.64 2.71 -17.08
C LYS A 49 -7.70 3.58 -17.76
N GLU A 50 -8.63 4.14 -17.01
CA GLU A 50 -9.69 5.02 -17.52
C GLU A 50 -9.14 6.30 -18.17
N ALA A 51 -8.03 6.83 -17.63
CA ALA A 51 -7.32 7.96 -18.21
C ALA A 51 -6.49 7.62 -19.45
N GLY A 52 -6.47 6.36 -19.90
CA GLY A 52 -5.68 5.91 -21.05
C GLY A 52 -4.19 5.87 -20.82
N LEU A 53 -3.73 5.85 -19.57
CA LEU A 53 -2.32 5.84 -19.17
C LEU A 53 -1.76 4.45 -18.89
N LEU A 54 -2.58 3.40 -19.02
CA LEU A 54 -2.20 2.02 -18.70
C LEU A 54 -1.35 1.39 -19.85
N GLU A 55 -0.07 1.74 -19.92
CA GLU A 55 0.86 1.07 -20.82
C GLU A 55 1.68 0.00 -20.10
N SER A 56 2.28 0.35 -18.98
CA SER A 56 3.11 -0.55 -18.17
C SER A 56 3.22 0.00 -16.75
N ILE A 57 2.73 -0.76 -15.78
CA ILE A 57 2.79 -0.43 -14.37
C ILE A 57 3.77 -1.39 -13.66
N THR A 58 4.72 -0.82 -12.94
CA THR A 58 5.61 -1.53 -12.02
C THR A 58 5.27 -1.09 -10.60
N VAL A 59 4.94 -2.02 -9.71
CA VAL A 59 4.65 -1.73 -8.31
C VAL A 59 5.88 -2.03 -7.47
N ALA A 60 6.46 -0.99 -6.86
CA ALA A 60 7.52 -1.13 -5.86
C ALA A 60 6.88 -1.35 -4.49
N THR A 61 7.15 -2.48 -3.86
CA THR A 61 6.52 -2.88 -2.60
C THR A 61 7.45 -3.71 -1.71
N SER A 62 7.07 -3.90 -0.45
CA SER A 62 7.79 -4.81 0.44
C SER A 62 7.48 -6.28 0.13
N MET A 63 8.39 -7.18 0.49
CA MET A 63 8.18 -8.63 0.33
C MET A 63 6.90 -9.12 1.02
N SER A 64 6.56 -8.55 2.20
CA SER A 64 5.35 -8.93 2.94
C SER A 64 4.04 -8.51 2.27
N GLN A 65 4.07 -7.55 1.36
CA GLN A 65 2.89 -7.01 0.67
C GLN A 65 2.75 -7.50 -0.78
N ALA A 66 3.76 -8.20 -1.31
CA ALA A 66 3.76 -8.67 -2.70
C ALA A 66 2.56 -9.57 -3.04
N ASP A 67 2.15 -10.43 -2.10
CA ASP A 67 0.99 -11.30 -2.30
C ASP A 67 -0.32 -10.51 -2.41
N MET A 68 -0.46 -9.41 -1.64
CA MET A 68 -1.64 -8.52 -1.71
C MET A 68 -1.71 -7.81 -3.07
N ILE A 69 -0.57 -7.28 -3.55
CA ILE A 69 -0.50 -6.68 -4.90
C ILE A 69 -0.90 -7.71 -5.96
N ALA A 70 -0.31 -8.92 -5.92
CA ALA A 70 -0.63 -9.98 -6.89
C ALA A 70 -2.11 -10.38 -6.85
N ASN A 71 -2.73 -10.42 -5.67
CA ASN A 71 -4.15 -10.77 -5.52
C ASN A 71 -5.09 -9.66 -5.99
N GLN A 72 -4.74 -8.39 -5.76
CA GLN A 72 -5.63 -7.26 -6.05
C GLN A 72 -5.44 -6.68 -7.46
N LEU A 73 -4.24 -6.82 -8.03
CA LEU A 73 -3.89 -6.23 -9.32
C LEU A 73 -3.50 -7.27 -10.39
N GLY A 74 -3.67 -8.58 -10.12
CA GLY A 74 -3.25 -9.64 -11.05
C GLY A 74 -3.87 -9.54 -12.44
N GLU A 75 -5.13 -9.09 -12.53
CA GLU A 75 -5.86 -8.91 -13.82
C GLU A 75 -5.30 -7.74 -14.66
N TYR A 76 -4.58 -6.80 -14.06
CA TYR A 76 -3.99 -5.66 -14.78
C TYR A 76 -2.60 -5.95 -15.34
N GLY A 77 -2.04 -7.13 -15.08
CA GLY A 77 -0.73 -7.52 -15.61
C GLY A 77 0.44 -6.64 -15.11
N VAL A 78 0.35 -6.15 -13.86
CA VAL A 78 1.39 -5.31 -13.28
C VAL A 78 2.66 -6.09 -12.96
N ASP A 79 3.82 -5.48 -13.16
CA ASP A 79 5.09 -6.02 -12.67
C ASP A 79 5.24 -5.70 -11.16
N ILE A 80 5.83 -6.61 -10.39
CA ILE A 80 6.05 -6.43 -8.94
C ILE A 80 7.53 -6.45 -8.65
N VAL A 81 8.06 -5.35 -8.14
CA VAL A 81 9.43 -5.22 -7.66
C VAL A 81 9.44 -5.17 -6.13
N THR A 82 10.05 -6.19 -5.52
CA THR A 82 10.09 -6.31 -4.06
C THR A 82 11.39 -5.78 -3.47
N GLU A 83 11.26 -4.82 -2.57
CA GLU A 83 12.38 -4.29 -1.79
C GLU A 83 12.89 -5.33 -0.78
N PRO A 84 14.21 -5.57 -0.70
CA PRO A 84 14.79 -6.46 0.32
C PRO A 84 14.66 -5.93 1.75
N ALA A 85 14.58 -4.61 1.91
CA ALA A 85 14.41 -3.93 3.20
C ALA A 85 13.72 -2.57 3.02
N ARG A 86 13.11 -2.06 4.09
CA ARG A 86 12.51 -0.70 4.08
C ARG A 86 13.60 0.36 4.22
N ARG A 87 13.80 1.19 3.21
CA ARG A 87 14.83 2.24 3.16
C ARG A 87 14.33 3.60 2.64
N ASP A 88 13.04 3.86 2.75
CA ASP A 88 12.39 5.08 2.24
C ASP A 88 12.23 5.09 0.70
N THR A 89 11.73 6.19 0.12
CA THR A 89 11.24 6.23 -1.26
C THR A 89 12.35 6.27 -2.31
N PHE A 90 13.51 6.88 -2.05
CA PHE A 90 14.60 6.91 -3.02
C PHE A 90 15.10 5.50 -3.41
N PRO A 91 15.45 4.61 -2.48
CA PRO A 91 15.88 3.27 -2.84
C PRO A 91 14.80 2.45 -3.55
N ALA A 92 13.52 2.62 -3.18
CA ALA A 92 12.41 1.95 -3.85
C ALA A 92 12.30 2.37 -5.32
N ILE A 93 12.38 3.68 -5.59
CA ILE A 93 12.37 4.25 -6.95
C ILE A 93 13.60 3.82 -7.73
N ALA A 94 14.79 3.87 -7.12
CA ALA A 94 16.04 3.43 -7.72
C ALA A 94 15.98 1.95 -8.15
N LEU A 95 15.48 1.07 -7.26
CA LEU A 95 15.34 -0.36 -7.55
C LEU A 95 14.33 -0.62 -8.67
N ALA A 96 13.17 0.05 -8.66
CA ALA A 96 12.18 -0.10 -9.71
C ALA A 96 12.69 0.47 -11.06
N SER A 97 13.45 1.55 -11.05
CA SER A 97 14.08 2.12 -12.23
C SER A 97 15.18 1.19 -12.80
N ALA A 98 15.98 0.58 -11.91
CA ALA A 98 16.95 -0.45 -12.31
C ALA A 98 16.26 -1.68 -12.93
N TYR A 99 15.09 -2.09 -12.43
CA TYR A 99 14.28 -3.13 -13.05
C TYR A 99 13.82 -2.76 -14.45
N LEU A 100 13.30 -1.54 -14.62
CA LEU A 100 12.92 -1.05 -15.97
C LEU A 100 14.09 -1.03 -16.94
N GLN A 101 15.26 -0.56 -16.49
CA GLN A 101 16.45 -0.45 -17.32
C GLN A 101 17.05 -1.82 -17.66
N LYS A 102 17.31 -2.65 -16.65
CA LYS A 102 18.16 -3.84 -16.75
C LYS A 102 17.39 -5.13 -17.05
N GLU A 103 16.13 -5.22 -16.61
CA GLU A 103 15.28 -6.40 -16.82
C GLU A 103 14.27 -6.20 -17.94
N LYS A 104 13.66 -5.01 -18.03
CA LYS A 104 12.70 -4.67 -19.08
C LYS A 104 13.35 -4.01 -20.31
N HIS A 105 14.65 -3.73 -20.25
CA HIS A 105 15.43 -3.11 -21.33
C HIS A 105 14.84 -1.79 -21.86
N CYS A 106 14.22 -1.01 -20.95
CA CYS A 106 13.71 0.31 -21.29
C CYS A 106 14.86 1.25 -21.65
N ARG A 107 14.63 2.10 -22.63
CA ARG A 107 15.65 3.06 -23.09
C ARG A 107 15.82 4.21 -22.09
N PRO A 108 17.01 4.86 -22.07
CA PRO A 108 17.26 6.00 -21.17
C PRO A 108 16.34 7.20 -21.43
N ASP A 109 15.82 7.38 -22.65
CA ASP A 109 14.88 8.44 -23.02
C ASP A 109 13.41 8.12 -22.68
N GLU A 110 13.12 6.89 -22.23
CA GLU A 110 11.77 6.50 -21.78
C GLU A 110 11.32 7.36 -20.59
N ILE A 111 10.10 7.88 -20.66
CA ILE A 111 9.55 8.68 -19.57
C ILE A 111 9.00 7.76 -18.49
N VAL A 112 9.38 8.03 -17.27
CA VAL A 112 8.92 7.34 -16.05
C VAL A 112 8.12 8.32 -15.21
N VAL A 113 6.93 7.90 -14.81
CA VAL A 113 6.11 8.58 -13.80
C VAL A 113 6.13 7.75 -12.53
N VAL A 114 6.55 8.35 -11.43
CA VAL A 114 6.49 7.76 -10.09
C VAL A 114 5.33 8.38 -9.34
N MET A 115 4.49 7.58 -8.71
CA MET A 115 3.38 8.08 -7.90
C MET A 115 3.03 7.13 -6.75
N PRO A 116 2.44 7.63 -5.64
CA PRO A 116 1.91 6.78 -4.59
C PRO A 116 0.69 6.00 -5.09
N CYS A 117 0.42 4.84 -4.47
CA CYS A 117 -0.73 3.99 -4.82
C CYS A 117 -1.97 4.26 -3.96
N ASP A 118 -1.97 5.30 -3.14
CA ASP A 118 -2.97 5.53 -2.10
C ASP A 118 -3.57 6.96 -2.02
N PRO A 119 -3.42 7.84 -3.04
CA PRO A 119 -4.16 9.09 -3.03
C PRO A 119 -5.64 8.85 -3.33
N TYR A 120 -6.51 9.53 -2.60
CA TYR A 120 -7.92 9.64 -2.96
C TYR A 120 -8.11 10.89 -3.82
N THR A 121 -8.44 10.71 -5.08
CA THR A 121 -8.44 11.79 -6.06
C THR A 121 -9.45 11.54 -7.18
N GLU A 122 -9.68 12.56 -8.01
CA GLU A 122 -10.56 12.54 -9.18
C GLU A 122 -9.78 12.34 -10.49
N THR A 123 -10.50 12.17 -11.59
CA THR A 123 -9.92 11.91 -12.92
C THR A 123 -8.96 13.02 -13.40
N GLY A 124 -9.23 14.29 -13.02
CA GLY A 124 -8.38 15.44 -13.34
C GLY A 124 -6.92 15.28 -12.92
N TYR A 125 -6.68 14.55 -11.82
CA TYR A 125 -5.34 14.22 -11.35
C TYR A 125 -4.53 13.43 -12.40
N PHE A 126 -5.15 12.45 -13.04
CA PHE A 126 -4.49 11.65 -14.07
C PHE A 126 -4.28 12.41 -15.38
N HIS A 127 -5.17 13.35 -15.70
CA HIS A 127 -4.94 14.28 -16.80
C HIS A 127 -3.75 15.21 -16.54
N THR A 128 -3.52 15.58 -15.26
CA THR A 128 -2.33 16.36 -14.87
C THR A 128 -1.05 15.54 -15.05
N ILE A 129 -1.08 14.23 -14.80
CA ILE A 129 0.05 13.32 -15.11
C ILE A 129 0.37 13.37 -16.62
N ALA A 130 -0.63 13.34 -17.48
CA ALA A 130 -0.41 13.47 -18.93
C ALA A 130 0.28 14.79 -19.33
N LYS A 131 -0.05 15.89 -18.62
CA LYS A 131 0.64 17.18 -18.83
C LYS A 131 2.08 17.15 -18.33
N MET A 132 2.36 16.49 -17.21
CA MET A 132 3.73 16.29 -16.72
C MET A 132 4.58 15.51 -17.72
N VAL A 133 4.02 14.46 -18.32
CA VAL A 133 4.69 13.67 -19.38
C VAL A 133 5.06 14.56 -20.55
N LYS A 134 4.12 15.38 -21.04
CA LYS A 134 4.38 16.34 -22.13
C LYS A 134 5.47 17.36 -21.77
N ALA A 135 5.51 17.82 -20.52
CA ALA A 135 6.55 18.73 -20.06
C ALA A 135 7.95 18.08 -20.11
N VAL A 136 8.07 16.79 -19.73
CA VAL A 136 9.32 16.04 -19.87
C VAL A 136 9.66 15.79 -21.35
N GLU A 137 8.67 15.48 -22.20
CA GLU A 137 8.86 15.29 -23.64
C GLU A 137 9.43 16.53 -24.32
N SER A 138 8.90 17.70 -23.96
CA SER A 138 9.35 19.00 -24.50
C SER A 138 10.65 19.51 -23.87
N ASN A 139 11.28 18.75 -22.96
CA ASN A 139 12.48 19.15 -22.20
C ASN A 139 12.28 20.45 -21.40
N ALA A 140 11.09 20.67 -20.84
CA ALA A 140 10.82 21.82 -19.97
C ALA A 140 11.66 21.76 -18.68
N ALA A 141 11.92 20.57 -18.16
CA ALA A 141 12.81 20.31 -17.04
C ALA A 141 13.25 18.83 -17.04
N ASP A 142 14.32 18.52 -16.28
CA ASP A 142 14.78 17.13 -16.08
C ASP A 142 13.87 16.38 -15.11
N LEU A 143 13.29 17.10 -14.12
CA LEU A 143 12.34 16.60 -13.14
C LEU A 143 11.08 17.48 -13.14
N VAL A 144 9.91 16.86 -13.34
CA VAL A 144 8.60 17.54 -13.26
C VAL A 144 7.82 17.00 -12.09
N LEU A 145 7.34 17.90 -11.24
CA LEU A 145 6.58 17.61 -10.02
C LEU A 145 5.09 17.88 -10.22
N MET A 146 4.23 17.17 -9.54
CA MET A 146 2.82 17.55 -9.38
C MET A 146 2.67 18.40 -8.12
N GLY A 147 2.22 19.62 -8.29
CA GLY A 147 1.88 20.53 -7.20
C GLY A 147 0.39 20.50 -6.92
N ILE A 148 -0.01 20.16 -5.70
CA ILE A 148 -1.41 20.17 -5.25
C ILE A 148 -1.71 21.55 -4.65
N THR A 149 -2.83 22.16 -5.03
CA THR A 149 -3.27 23.42 -4.42
C THR A 149 -3.58 23.19 -2.94
N PRO A 150 -2.87 23.88 -2.01
CA PRO A 150 -3.08 23.70 -0.60
C PRO A 150 -4.43 24.23 -0.12
N THR A 151 -5.04 23.54 0.85
CA THR A 151 -6.27 23.97 1.52
C THR A 151 -6.03 24.55 2.91
N SER A 152 -4.84 24.29 3.51
CA SER A 152 -4.46 24.75 4.84
C SER A 152 -2.94 24.64 5.04
N PRO A 153 -2.33 25.36 6.01
CA PRO A 153 -0.94 25.16 6.36
C PRO A 153 -0.74 23.79 7.03
N SER A 154 0.17 22.98 6.51
CA SER A 154 0.43 21.61 6.99
C SER A 154 1.92 21.34 7.10
N SER A 155 2.34 20.79 8.23
CA SER A 155 3.71 20.27 8.43
C SER A 155 3.88 18.81 7.94
N LYS A 156 2.83 18.23 7.32
CA LYS A 156 2.86 16.83 6.87
C LYS A 156 3.36 16.66 5.45
N PHE A 157 3.32 17.73 4.63
CA PHE A 157 3.64 17.72 3.21
C PHE A 157 4.89 18.55 2.91
N GLY A 158 5.56 18.21 1.81
CA GLY A 158 6.54 19.08 1.18
C GLY A 158 5.86 20.24 0.43
N TYR A 159 6.57 21.32 0.24
CA TYR A 159 6.10 22.53 -0.45
C TYR A 159 6.98 22.83 -1.66
N ILE A 160 6.32 23.07 -2.79
CA ILE A 160 6.94 23.48 -4.05
C ILE A 160 6.63 24.96 -4.24
N VAL A 161 7.67 25.80 -4.28
CA VAL A 161 7.52 27.24 -4.55
C VAL A 161 7.81 27.47 -6.04
N PRO A 162 6.81 27.80 -6.86
CA PRO A 162 7.05 28.15 -8.26
C PRO A 162 7.92 29.40 -8.37
N GLN A 163 8.65 29.54 -9.47
CA GLN A 163 9.37 30.76 -9.77
C GLN A 163 8.36 31.88 -10.10
N ALA A 164 8.68 33.10 -9.68
CA ALA A 164 7.84 34.26 -10.01
C ALA A 164 7.72 34.42 -11.53
N GLY A 165 6.47 34.51 -12.01
CA GLY A 165 6.17 34.59 -13.43
C GLY A 165 4.68 34.49 -13.72
N ASP A 166 4.32 33.94 -14.87
CA ASP A 166 2.92 33.72 -15.23
C ASP A 166 2.32 32.57 -14.41
N ALA A 167 1.52 32.90 -13.41
CA ALA A 167 0.83 31.93 -12.57
C ALA A 167 -0.22 31.09 -13.33
N SER A 168 -0.60 31.49 -14.55
CA SER A 168 -1.52 30.73 -15.41
C SER A 168 -0.78 29.72 -16.32
N ALA A 169 0.55 29.74 -16.35
CA ALA A 169 1.33 28.79 -17.14
C ALA A 169 1.08 27.35 -16.65
N GLU A 170 0.80 26.46 -17.59
CA GLU A 170 0.53 25.05 -17.30
C GLU A 170 1.74 24.34 -16.67
N VAL A 171 2.95 24.75 -17.03
CA VAL A 171 4.23 24.26 -16.53
C VAL A 171 5.00 25.44 -16.00
N GLN A 172 5.36 25.43 -14.73
CA GLN A 172 6.08 26.53 -14.08
C GLN A 172 7.47 26.04 -13.60
N PRO A 173 8.55 26.77 -13.84
CA PRO A 173 9.83 26.47 -13.21
C PRO A 173 9.72 26.56 -11.69
N VAL A 174 10.45 25.71 -10.97
CA VAL A 174 10.48 25.69 -9.50
C VAL A 174 11.63 26.55 -9.01
N ASN A 175 11.34 27.43 -8.06
CA ASN A 175 12.34 28.24 -7.38
C ASN A 175 13.03 27.46 -6.26
N ARG A 176 12.21 26.81 -5.40
CA ARG A 176 12.70 26.00 -4.29
C ARG A 176 11.69 24.95 -3.87
N PHE A 177 12.20 23.91 -3.23
CA PHE A 177 11.44 22.85 -2.58
C PHE A 177 11.73 22.86 -1.08
N VAL A 178 10.73 22.63 -0.23
CA VAL A 178 10.88 22.59 1.24
C VAL A 178 10.10 21.41 1.77
N GLU A 179 10.78 20.37 2.27
CA GLU A 179 10.14 19.17 2.80
C GLU A 179 9.70 19.37 4.25
N LYS A 180 8.42 19.14 4.54
CA LYS A 180 7.80 19.12 5.86
C LYS A 180 8.20 20.29 6.77
N PRO A 181 7.93 21.54 6.38
CA PRO A 181 8.26 22.71 7.19
C PRO A 181 7.49 22.74 8.51
N GLU A 182 8.00 23.48 9.48
CA GLU A 182 7.20 23.85 10.65
C GLU A 182 6.01 24.73 10.24
N ARG A 183 4.95 24.74 11.06
CA ARG A 183 3.68 25.40 10.76
C ARG A 183 3.84 26.88 10.37
N ALA A 184 4.67 27.63 11.10
CA ALA A 184 4.91 29.05 10.82
C ALA A 184 5.52 29.26 9.42
N LEU A 185 6.48 28.42 9.02
CA LEU A 185 7.05 28.46 7.68
C LEU A 185 6.04 28.00 6.62
N ALA A 186 5.19 26.99 6.93
CA ALA A 186 4.13 26.56 6.04
C ALA A 186 3.14 27.70 5.73
N GLU A 187 2.78 28.51 6.72
CA GLU A 187 1.91 29.69 6.54
C GLU A 187 2.56 30.74 5.61
N GLN A 188 3.87 30.97 5.76
CA GLN A 188 4.63 31.87 4.87
C GLN A 188 4.69 31.34 3.45
N LEU A 189 4.98 30.05 3.27
CA LEU A 189 5.02 29.40 1.96
C LEU A 189 3.69 29.48 1.22
N LEU A 190 2.56 29.33 1.94
CA LEU A 190 1.23 29.52 1.35
C LEU A 190 1.02 30.95 0.86
N ALA A 191 1.47 31.96 1.61
CA ALA A 191 1.39 33.36 1.19
C ALA A 191 2.26 33.66 -0.05
N GLU A 192 3.32 32.87 -0.27
CA GLU A 192 4.17 32.93 -1.48
C GLU A 192 3.55 32.17 -2.67
N GLY A 193 2.39 31.53 -2.53
CA GLY A 193 1.76 30.74 -3.59
C GLY A 193 2.33 29.33 -3.76
N ALA A 194 2.98 28.79 -2.73
CA ALA A 194 3.52 27.44 -2.77
C ALA A 194 2.42 26.38 -2.90
N LEU A 195 2.73 25.29 -3.59
CA LEU A 195 1.89 24.12 -3.76
C LEU A 195 2.38 23.00 -2.84
N TRP A 196 1.49 22.10 -2.40
CA TRP A 196 1.94 20.87 -1.74
C TRP A 196 2.57 19.92 -2.75
N ASN A 197 3.62 19.22 -2.35
CA ASN A 197 4.17 18.13 -3.11
C ASN A 197 3.21 16.93 -3.08
N GLY A 198 2.66 16.59 -4.25
CA GLY A 198 1.75 15.44 -4.42
C GLY A 198 2.44 14.09 -4.39
N GLY A 199 3.77 14.04 -4.28
CA GLY A 199 4.56 12.81 -4.35
C GLY A 199 4.55 12.17 -5.73
N VAL A 200 4.22 12.94 -6.78
CA VAL A 200 4.26 12.49 -8.18
C VAL A 200 5.42 13.16 -8.89
N PHE A 201 6.22 12.34 -9.54
CA PHE A 201 7.44 12.74 -10.20
C PHE A 201 7.45 12.20 -11.64
N ALA A 202 7.81 13.02 -12.61
CA ALA A 202 8.02 12.59 -13.99
C ALA A 202 9.42 12.99 -14.45
N PHE A 203 10.13 12.05 -15.08
CA PHE A 203 11.51 12.24 -15.55
C PHE A 203 11.85 11.20 -16.64
N ARG A 204 12.97 11.40 -17.34
CA ARG A 204 13.52 10.37 -18.22
C ARG A 204 14.25 9.31 -17.40
N LEU A 205 14.13 8.04 -17.76
CA LEU A 205 14.78 6.92 -17.05
C LEU A 205 16.29 7.14 -16.89
N GLY A 206 16.96 7.70 -17.89
CA GLY A 206 18.39 8.03 -17.83
C GLY A 206 18.75 9.04 -16.73
N TYR A 207 17.85 9.97 -16.39
CA TYR A 207 18.08 10.93 -15.33
C TYR A 207 18.26 10.25 -13.96
N ILE A 208 17.30 9.40 -13.58
CA ILE A 208 17.39 8.69 -12.29
C ILE A 208 18.48 7.61 -12.30
N THR A 209 18.76 7.00 -13.47
CA THR A 209 19.85 6.04 -13.62
C THR A 209 21.19 6.63 -13.24
N GLN A 210 21.52 7.83 -13.76
CA GLN A 210 22.75 8.53 -13.43
C GLN A 210 22.87 8.85 -11.93
N ILE A 211 21.76 9.03 -11.24
CA ILE A 211 21.75 9.29 -9.79
C ILE A 211 21.99 8.01 -9.00
N PHE A 212 21.22 6.95 -9.26
CA PHE A 212 21.33 5.73 -8.46
C PHE A 212 22.62 4.94 -8.74
N GLU A 213 23.19 5.02 -9.95
CA GLU A 213 24.46 4.37 -10.29
C GLU A 213 25.67 4.95 -9.54
N LYS A 214 25.56 6.15 -8.97
CA LYS A 214 26.57 6.68 -8.03
C LYS A 214 26.65 5.86 -6.75
N TYR A 215 25.59 5.17 -6.35
CA TYR A 215 25.51 4.31 -5.17
C TYR A 215 25.73 2.85 -5.54
N VAL A 216 24.98 2.37 -6.51
CA VAL A 216 25.02 0.96 -6.95
C VAL A 216 25.10 0.92 -8.47
N ASN A 217 26.31 0.78 -8.99
CA ASN A 217 26.54 0.47 -10.40
C ASN A 217 26.79 -1.03 -10.53
N ALA A 218 25.87 -1.74 -11.20
CA ALA A 218 25.93 -3.18 -11.39
C ALA A 218 25.32 -3.57 -12.75
N PRO A 219 25.81 -4.65 -13.41
CA PRO A 219 25.40 -5.01 -14.76
C PRO A 219 23.98 -5.58 -14.86
N SER A 220 23.43 -6.15 -13.78
CA SER A 220 22.13 -6.80 -13.77
C SER A 220 21.23 -6.29 -12.65
N PHE A 221 19.91 -6.42 -12.84
CA PHE A 221 18.93 -6.12 -11.79
C PHE A 221 19.13 -6.97 -10.53
N THR A 222 19.46 -8.25 -10.68
CA THR A 222 19.70 -9.16 -9.56
C THR A 222 20.85 -8.65 -8.68
N GLU A 223 21.93 -8.13 -9.28
CA GLU A 223 23.07 -7.57 -8.53
C GLU A 223 22.70 -6.22 -7.87
N VAL A 224 21.97 -5.34 -8.56
CA VAL A 224 21.46 -4.10 -7.93
C VAL A 224 20.62 -4.46 -6.71
N ARG A 225 19.71 -5.44 -6.81
CA ARG A 225 18.87 -5.89 -5.70
C ARG A 225 19.68 -6.52 -4.57
N ALA A 226 20.72 -7.29 -4.87
CA ALA A 226 21.61 -7.88 -3.86
C ALA A 226 22.37 -6.81 -3.07
N ARG A 227 22.74 -5.71 -3.73
CA ARG A 227 23.46 -4.57 -3.16
C ARG A 227 22.52 -3.45 -2.65
N TYR A 228 21.24 -3.71 -2.49
CA TYR A 228 20.22 -2.73 -2.11
C TYR A 228 20.53 -1.96 -0.82
N GLN A 229 21.26 -2.59 0.12
CA GLN A 229 21.67 -1.98 1.38
C GLN A 229 22.69 -0.83 1.21
N GLU A 230 23.35 -0.73 0.06
CA GLU A 230 24.31 0.35 -0.25
C GLU A 230 23.60 1.66 -0.61
N PHE A 231 22.30 1.62 -0.98
CA PHE A 231 21.53 2.84 -1.15
C PHE A 231 21.36 3.56 0.19
N PRO A 232 21.40 4.90 0.24
CA PRO A 232 21.12 5.66 1.45
C PRO A 232 19.65 5.46 1.87
N LYS A 233 19.40 5.44 3.18
CA LYS A 233 18.04 5.40 3.72
C LYS A 233 17.47 6.82 3.75
N ILE A 234 16.90 7.28 2.64
CA ILE A 234 16.46 8.66 2.43
C ILE A 234 15.25 8.71 1.48
N SER A 235 14.41 9.72 1.57
CA SER A 235 13.31 9.94 0.62
C SER A 235 13.82 10.47 -0.72
N PHE A 236 13.03 10.27 -1.76
CA PHE A 236 13.31 10.84 -3.10
C PHE A 236 13.27 12.37 -3.07
N ASP A 237 12.44 12.93 -2.22
CA ASP A 237 12.31 14.36 -2.04
C ASP A 237 13.64 14.98 -1.60
N TYR A 238 14.26 14.45 -0.55
CA TYR A 238 15.56 14.92 -0.06
C TYR A 238 16.75 14.58 -0.96
N GLU A 239 16.75 13.36 -1.55
CA GLU A 239 17.90 12.93 -2.35
C GLU A 239 17.90 13.54 -3.75
N VAL A 240 16.72 13.71 -4.34
CA VAL A 240 16.59 14.10 -5.75
C VAL A 240 15.91 15.46 -5.91
N ALA A 241 14.68 15.63 -5.38
CA ALA A 241 13.89 16.83 -5.68
C ALA A 241 14.51 18.12 -5.12
N GLU A 242 15.03 18.10 -3.90
CA GLU A 242 15.70 19.28 -3.31
C GLU A 242 17.05 19.61 -3.96
N ARG A 243 17.71 18.63 -4.58
CA ARG A 243 19.05 18.79 -5.18
C ARG A 243 19.03 18.99 -6.68
N ALA A 244 17.88 18.83 -7.29
CA ALA A 244 17.74 18.95 -8.75
C ALA A 244 17.89 20.41 -9.20
N SER A 245 18.68 20.63 -10.23
CA SER A 245 18.95 21.97 -10.80
C SER A 245 17.93 22.39 -11.86
N SER A 246 17.20 21.43 -12.44
CA SER A 246 16.22 21.65 -13.49
C SER A 246 14.90 21.01 -13.09
N VAL A 247 14.03 21.80 -12.46
CA VAL A 247 12.76 21.34 -11.91
C VAL A 247 11.61 22.23 -12.38
N ALA A 248 10.51 21.59 -12.79
CA ALA A 248 9.26 22.27 -13.08
C ALA A 248 8.11 21.65 -12.28
N VAL A 249 7.03 22.39 -12.12
CA VAL A 249 5.80 21.94 -11.48
C VAL A 249 4.60 22.11 -12.42
N VAL A 250 3.72 21.12 -12.41
CA VAL A 250 2.38 21.19 -13.01
C VAL A 250 1.36 21.16 -11.87
N SER A 251 0.53 22.20 -11.80
CA SER A 251 -0.44 22.35 -10.71
C SER A 251 -1.69 21.49 -10.94
N PHE A 252 -2.20 20.93 -9.84
CA PHE A 252 -3.49 20.26 -9.75
C PHE A 252 -4.38 20.95 -8.71
N THR A 253 -5.58 21.37 -9.11
CA THR A 253 -6.52 22.14 -8.28
C THR A 253 -7.75 21.36 -7.86
N GLY A 254 -7.86 20.08 -8.26
CA GLY A 254 -8.99 19.23 -7.96
C GLY A 254 -8.95 18.57 -6.58
N GLN A 255 -9.87 17.64 -6.36
CA GLN A 255 -9.96 16.90 -5.11
C GLN A 255 -8.75 15.96 -4.94
N TRP A 256 -8.02 16.16 -3.85
CA TRP A 256 -6.92 15.30 -3.44
C TRP A 256 -6.92 15.16 -1.93
N LYS A 257 -6.88 13.91 -1.41
CA LYS A 257 -6.82 13.62 0.02
C LYS A 257 -5.85 12.47 0.30
N ASP A 258 -5.08 12.59 1.38
CA ASP A 258 -4.39 11.45 1.99
C ASP A 258 -5.33 10.81 3.03
N LEU A 259 -5.91 9.67 2.70
CA LEU A 259 -6.76 8.89 3.63
C LEU A 259 -5.90 8.11 4.64
N GLY A 260 -4.88 8.76 5.21
CA GLY A 260 -3.94 8.15 6.14
C GLY A 260 -4.40 8.09 7.59
N THR A 261 -5.54 8.70 7.93
CA THR A 261 -6.12 8.72 9.28
C THR A 261 -7.58 8.28 9.24
N TRP A 262 -8.11 7.84 10.36
CA TRP A 262 -9.52 7.46 10.47
C TRP A 262 -10.46 8.65 10.17
N ASN A 263 -10.12 9.84 10.65
CA ASN A 263 -10.93 11.03 10.38
C ASN A 263 -11.04 11.28 8.87
N ALA A 264 -9.91 11.38 8.16
CA ALA A 264 -9.90 11.59 6.72
C ALA A 264 -10.60 10.45 5.95
N LEU A 265 -10.43 9.19 6.38
CA LEU A 265 -11.07 8.04 5.74
C LEU A 265 -12.60 8.08 5.91
N THR A 266 -13.10 8.41 7.11
CA THR A 266 -14.54 8.41 7.38
C THR A 266 -15.34 9.43 6.57
N GLU A 267 -14.69 10.50 6.09
CA GLU A 267 -15.32 11.48 5.18
C GLU A 267 -15.62 10.90 3.79
N GLU A 268 -14.88 9.86 3.37
CA GLU A 268 -14.99 9.26 2.04
C GLU A 268 -15.62 7.86 2.07
N LEU A 269 -16.00 7.36 3.24
CA LEU A 269 -16.73 6.10 3.34
C LEU A 269 -18.12 6.22 2.72
N PRO A 270 -18.57 5.18 1.98
CA PRO A 270 -19.88 5.21 1.31
C PRO A 270 -21.07 5.17 2.29
N SER A 271 -20.83 4.87 3.55
CA SER A 271 -21.84 4.74 4.60
C SER A 271 -21.21 4.94 5.98
N GLN A 272 -22.00 5.45 6.93
CA GLN A 272 -21.59 5.52 8.33
C GLN A 272 -21.34 4.13 8.95
N THR A 273 -21.93 3.08 8.39
CA THR A 273 -21.80 1.71 8.90
C THR A 273 -21.32 0.77 7.80
N ILE A 274 -20.33 -0.06 8.12
CA ILE A 274 -19.84 -1.16 7.28
C ILE A 274 -19.84 -2.42 8.14
N GLY A 275 -20.42 -3.52 7.62
CA GLY A 275 -20.53 -4.79 8.35
C GLY A 275 -21.85 -4.94 9.13
N ASN A 276 -21.88 -5.87 10.08
CA ASN A 276 -23.06 -6.13 10.91
C ASN A 276 -23.15 -5.11 12.05
N VAL A 277 -23.76 -3.95 11.77
CA VAL A 277 -23.82 -2.81 12.69
C VAL A 277 -25.24 -2.26 12.77
N VAL A 278 -25.68 -1.96 13.98
CA VAL A 278 -26.87 -1.17 14.28
C VAL A 278 -26.43 0.14 14.91
N LEU A 279 -26.78 1.25 14.27
CA LEU A 279 -26.54 2.60 14.75
C LEU A 279 -27.90 3.25 15.06
N ASP A 280 -28.08 3.76 16.26
CA ASP A 280 -29.33 4.39 16.63
C ASP A 280 -29.49 5.80 16.00
N GLU A 281 -30.73 6.33 16.03
CA GLU A 281 -31.06 7.64 15.46
C GLU A 281 -30.42 8.82 16.23
N GLN A 282 -29.95 8.60 17.45
CA GLN A 282 -29.30 9.62 18.28
C GLN A 282 -27.78 9.66 18.05
N ALA A 283 -27.23 8.70 17.31
CA ALA A 283 -25.82 8.69 16.98
C ALA A 283 -25.51 9.81 15.98
N VAL A 284 -24.58 10.68 16.36
CA VAL A 284 -24.17 11.85 15.56
C VAL A 284 -22.73 11.70 15.12
N ASN A 285 -22.45 11.91 13.84
CA ASN A 285 -21.09 11.90 13.26
C ASN A 285 -20.25 10.67 13.68
N THR A 286 -20.91 9.54 13.96
CA THR A 286 -20.24 8.28 14.35
C THR A 286 -20.14 7.37 13.14
N HIS A 287 -18.92 6.86 12.87
CA HIS A 287 -18.66 5.88 11.81
C HIS A 287 -18.19 4.57 12.41
N VAL A 288 -18.75 3.47 11.93
CA VAL A 288 -18.47 2.12 12.44
C VAL A 288 -18.09 1.18 11.30
N VAL A 289 -16.90 0.58 11.42
CA VAL A 289 -16.44 -0.46 10.50
C VAL A 289 -16.26 -1.75 11.29
N ASN A 290 -17.15 -2.72 11.08
CA ASN A 290 -17.15 -4.01 11.76
C ASN A 290 -16.79 -5.13 10.76
N GLU A 291 -15.56 -5.64 10.83
CA GLU A 291 -15.10 -6.81 10.07
C GLU A 291 -15.30 -8.14 10.82
N LEU A 292 -15.81 -8.09 12.05
CA LEU A 292 -16.13 -9.29 12.81
C LEU A 292 -17.48 -9.88 12.40
N ASP A 293 -17.64 -11.19 12.58
CA ASP A 293 -18.92 -11.89 12.38
C ASP A 293 -19.93 -11.61 13.53
N LEU A 294 -19.54 -10.82 14.53
CA LEU A 294 -20.37 -10.43 15.67
C LEU A 294 -21.19 -9.16 15.37
N PRO A 295 -22.46 -9.06 15.82
CA PRO A 295 -23.21 -7.83 15.72
C PRO A 295 -22.61 -6.75 16.63
N LEU A 296 -22.60 -5.49 16.16
CA LEU A 296 -22.16 -4.33 16.93
C LEU A 296 -23.30 -3.31 16.98
N ILE A 297 -23.64 -2.84 18.17
CA ILE A 297 -24.71 -1.86 18.38
C ILE A 297 -24.11 -0.61 19.03
N CYS A 298 -24.40 0.55 18.48
CA CYS A 298 -24.01 1.86 19.02
C CYS A 298 -25.25 2.66 19.35
N VAL A 299 -25.35 3.13 20.60
CA VAL A 299 -26.49 3.91 21.11
C VAL A 299 -25.99 5.23 21.66
N GLY A 300 -26.58 6.35 21.21
CA GLY A 300 -26.27 7.70 21.70
C GLY A 300 -24.82 8.16 21.50
N THR A 301 -24.09 7.57 20.56
CA THR A 301 -22.66 7.88 20.31
C THR A 301 -22.50 9.19 19.51
N ARG A 302 -21.38 9.89 19.75
CA ARG A 302 -21.11 11.17 19.09
C ARG A 302 -19.63 11.30 18.75
N ASP A 303 -19.36 11.77 17.50
CA ASP A 303 -18.04 12.12 16.98
C ASP A 303 -17.01 10.98 17.10
N LEU A 304 -17.45 9.72 16.98
CA LEU A 304 -16.60 8.55 17.12
C LEU A 304 -16.28 7.87 15.80
N VAL A 305 -15.13 7.26 15.78
CA VAL A 305 -14.81 6.14 14.90
C VAL A 305 -14.70 4.87 15.73
N ILE A 306 -15.42 3.83 15.33
CA ILE A 306 -15.37 2.50 15.93
C ILE A 306 -14.96 1.54 14.81
N ALA A 307 -13.86 0.84 15.01
CA ALA A 307 -13.38 -0.14 14.04
C ALA A 307 -13.05 -1.45 14.73
N THR A 308 -13.53 -2.55 14.17
CA THR A 308 -13.30 -3.88 14.73
C THR A 308 -12.79 -4.84 13.68
N SER A 309 -11.77 -5.60 14.03
CA SER A 309 -11.24 -6.70 13.21
C SER A 309 -10.73 -7.82 14.14
N ASN A 310 -10.18 -8.88 13.54
CA ASN A 310 -9.54 -9.91 14.33
C ASN A 310 -8.29 -9.43 15.07
N ASP A 311 -7.66 -8.35 14.62
CA ASP A 311 -6.46 -7.76 15.24
C ASP A 311 -6.82 -6.89 16.47
N GLY A 312 -8.10 -6.50 16.64
CA GLY A 312 -8.54 -5.74 17.80
C GLY A 312 -9.76 -4.87 17.59
N ILE A 313 -10.03 -4.03 18.60
CA ILE A 313 -11.15 -3.08 18.62
C ILE A 313 -10.60 -1.69 18.90
N LEU A 314 -10.94 -0.74 18.05
CA LEU A 314 -10.68 0.68 18.23
C LEU A 314 -11.99 1.40 18.54
N VAL A 315 -11.97 2.22 19.57
CA VAL A 315 -12.98 3.26 19.83
C VAL A 315 -12.19 4.54 20.02
N ALA A 316 -12.38 5.50 19.14
CA ALA A 316 -11.65 6.76 19.20
C ALA A 316 -12.57 7.94 18.83
N ASP A 317 -12.33 9.06 19.48
CA ASP A 317 -12.77 10.35 18.99
C ASP A 317 -12.10 10.64 17.63
N LYS A 318 -12.87 11.20 16.68
CA LYS A 318 -12.37 11.45 15.32
C LYS A 318 -11.17 12.39 15.28
N ASP A 319 -11.22 13.47 16.08
CA ASP A 319 -10.17 14.49 16.08
C ASP A 319 -8.88 13.99 16.73
N HIS A 320 -8.98 12.96 17.62
CA HIS A 320 -7.85 12.33 18.27
C HIS A 320 -7.34 11.06 17.57
N SER A 321 -7.98 10.66 16.47
CA SER A 321 -7.60 9.43 15.74
C SER A 321 -6.17 9.45 15.17
N GLU A 322 -5.57 10.63 14.99
CA GLU A 322 -4.18 10.78 14.53
C GLU A 322 -3.16 10.30 15.57
N ASP A 323 -3.51 10.34 16.87
CA ASP A 323 -2.63 9.92 17.95
C ASP A 323 -2.49 8.41 18.11
N LEU A 324 -3.29 7.64 17.37
CA LEU A 324 -3.35 6.18 17.44
C LEU A 324 -1.96 5.52 17.42
N LYS A 325 -1.06 6.00 16.55
CA LYS A 325 0.30 5.44 16.43
C LYS A 325 1.08 5.46 17.76
N LYS A 326 0.90 6.50 18.57
CA LYS A 326 1.58 6.63 19.88
C LYS A 326 1.09 5.55 20.87
N HIS A 327 -0.19 5.17 20.75
CA HIS A 327 -0.81 4.18 21.62
C HIS A 327 -0.52 2.75 21.17
N LEU A 328 -0.46 2.51 19.87
CA LEU A 328 -0.08 1.19 19.32
C LEU A 328 1.30 0.73 19.77
N ALA A 329 2.24 1.64 19.95
CA ALA A 329 3.58 1.33 20.46
C ALA A 329 3.54 0.69 21.86
N LYS A 330 2.47 0.89 22.65
CA LYS A 330 2.28 0.30 23.97
C LYS A 330 1.75 -1.13 23.94
N LEU A 331 1.17 -1.57 22.81
CA LEU A 331 0.62 -2.93 22.67
C LEU A 331 1.71 -3.99 22.43
N GLY A 332 2.98 -3.58 22.26
CA GLY A 332 4.10 -4.47 21.92
C GLY A 332 4.20 -4.73 20.41
N THR A 333 5.40 -5.12 19.99
CA THR A 333 5.71 -5.33 18.56
C THR A 333 5.37 -6.72 18.05
N ASP A 334 4.98 -7.64 18.93
CA ASP A 334 4.80 -9.08 18.62
C ASP A 334 3.36 -9.49 18.30
N SER A 335 2.47 -8.53 18.01
CA SER A 335 1.10 -8.90 17.61
C SER A 335 1.15 -9.57 16.22
N ARG A 336 1.01 -10.91 16.23
CA ARG A 336 0.84 -11.68 14.98
C ARG A 336 -0.47 -11.24 14.34
N PRO A 337 -0.48 -10.96 13.01
CA PRO A 337 -1.73 -10.71 12.31
C PRO A 337 -2.70 -11.86 12.52
N MET A 338 -3.91 -11.56 12.97
CA MET A 338 -4.95 -12.57 13.18
C MET A 338 -5.67 -12.95 11.89
N TYR A 339 -5.45 -12.17 10.82
CA TYR A 339 -5.94 -12.43 9.47
C TYR A 339 -4.88 -12.06 8.44
N GLU A 340 -4.71 -12.87 7.39
CA GLU A 340 -3.82 -12.59 6.27
C GLU A 340 -4.36 -13.15 4.96
N GLU A 341 -4.22 -12.38 3.89
CA GLU A 341 -4.36 -12.87 2.51
C GLU A 341 -3.00 -13.26 1.95
N ARG A 342 -2.97 -14.41 1.27
CA ARG A 342 -1.80 -14.99 0.59
C ARG A 342 -2.15 -15.28 -0.87
N ARG A 343 -1.16 -15.53 -1.72
CA ARG A 343 -1.40 -15.92 -3.13
C ARG A 343 -2.30 -17.15 -3.28
N TRP A 344 -2.25 -18.06 -2.32
CA TRP A 344 -3.05 -19.28 -2.32
C TRP A 344 -4.46 -19.09 -1.75
N GLY A 345 -4.73 -18.00 -1.06
CA GLY A 345 -6.00 -17.77 -0.40
C GLY A 345 -5.86 -16.91 0.85
N LYS A 346 -6.46 -17.31 1.96
CA LYS A 346 -6.44 -16.54 3.21
C LYS A 346 -6.49 -17.45 4.42
N TYR A 347 -6.05 -16.91 5.57
CA TYR A 347 -6.30 -17.55 6.86
C TYR A 347 -6.80 -16.56 7.91
N LYS A 348 -7.53 -17.07 8.89
CA LYS A 348 -7.97 -16.37 10.09
C LYS A 348 -7.54 -17.18 11.30
N VAL A 349 -6.88 -16.55 12.27
CA VAL A 349 -6.62 -17.14 13.57
C VAL A 349 -7.93 -17.17 14.34
N ILE A 350 -8.31 -18.34 14.85
CA ILE A 350 -9.55 -18.55 15.61
C ILE A 350 -9.23 -18.48 17.11
N ASP A 351 -8.11 -19.10 17.51
CA ASP A 351 -7.72 -19.20 18.91
C ASP A 351 -6.20 -19.27 19.06
N HIS A 352 -5.70 -18.73 20.18
CA HIS A 352 -4.29 -18.79 20.54
C HIS A 352 -4.18 -18.94 22.07
N ILE A 353 -3.59 -20.04 22.51
CA ILE A 353 -3.40 -20.35 23.92
C ILE A 353 -1.91 -20.51 24.19
N GLU A 354 -1.44 -19.87 25.27
CA GLU A 354 -0.13 -20.11 25.83
C GLU A 354 -0.31 -20.72 27.23
N PHE A 355 0.19 -21.94 27.40
CA PHE A 355 0.09 -22.67 28.67
C PHE A 355 1.24 -22.26 29.62
N ALA A 356 1.05 -22.52 30.92
CA ALA A 356 2.02 -22.16 31.96
C ALA A 356 3.39 -22.82 31.79
N ASP A 357 3.46 -23.95 31.10
CA ASP A 357 4.70 -24.66 30.76
C ASP A 357 5.42 -24.13 29.50
N GLY A 358 4.88 -23.05 28.90
CA GLY A 358 5.42 -22.41 27.71
C GLY A 358 4.98 -23.05 26.38
N GLN A 359 4.13 -24.09 26.43
CA GLN A 359 3.53 -24.63 25.21
C GLN A 359 2.53 -23.64 24.61
N LYS A 360 2.50 -23.56 23.27
CA LYS A 360 1.60 -22.67 22.53
C LYS A 360 0.75 -23.46 21.55
N VAL A 361 -0.53 -23.19 21.54
CA VAL A 361 -1.48 -23.72 20.56
C VAL A 361 -2.04 -22.58 19.74
N LEU A 362 -2.11 -22.76 18.43
CA LEU A 362 -2.63 -21.79 17.49
C LEU A 362 -3.61 -22.49 16.56
N THR A 363 -4.89 -22.13 16.65
CA THR A 363 -5.93 -22.64 15.75
C THR A 363 -6.19 -21.64 14.63
N LYS A 364 -6.14 -22.10 13.39
CA LYS A 364 -6.38 -21.28 12.20
C LYS A 364 -7.47 -21.91 11.32
N ARG A 365 -8.29 -21.06 10.72
CA ARG A 365 -9.12 -21.44 9.58
C ARG A 365 -8.44 -20.94 8.30
N LEU A 366 -8.09 -21.88 7.41
CA LEU A 366 -7.51 -21.59 6.10
C LEU A 366 -8.59 -21.75 5.02
N CYS A 367 -8.54 -20.89 4.00
CA CYS A 367 -9.30 -21.03 2.78
C CYS A 367 -8.32 -20.99 1.61
N ILE A 368 -8.09 -22.10 0.95
CA ILE A 368 -7.21 -22.22 -0.23
C ILE A 368 -8.09 -22.19 -1.46
N ARG A 369 -7.87 -21.23 -2.36
CA ARG A 369 -8.67 -21.08 -3.59
C ARG A 369 -8.42 -22.25 -4.54
N ALA A 370 -9.43 -22.63 -5.29
CA ALA A 370 -9.35 -23.67 -6.31
C ALA A 370 -8.13 -23.48 -7.22
N GLY A 371 -7.39 -24.55 -7.49
CA GLY A 371 -6.17 -24.56 -8.30
C GLY A 371 -4.92 -24.02 -7.61
N LYS A 372 -5.02 -23.43 -6.40
CA LYS A 372 -3.87 -22.91 -5.63
C LYS A 372 -3.36 -23.96 -4.65
N ASN A 373 -2.15 -23.71 -4.12
CA ASN A 373 -1.49 -24.62 -3.17
C ASN A 373 -0.70 -23.88 -2.11
N ILE A 374 -0.60 -24.47 -0.93
CA ILE A 374 0.42 -24.14 0.07
C ILE A 374 1.72 -24.81 -0.38
N SER A 375 2.84 -24.06 -0.25
CA SER A 375 4.17 -24.54 -0.64
C SER A 375 4.55 -25.84 0.08
N TYR A 376 5.38 -26.66 -0.55
CA TYR A 376 5.98 -27.83 0.08
C TYR A 376 6.97 -27.36 1.15
N GLN A 377 6.69 -27.68 2.40
CA GLN A 377 7.35 -27.11 3.58
C GLN A 377 7.54 -28.14 4.68
N VAL A 378 8.40 -27.84 5.65
CA VAL A 378 8.67 -28.64 6.84
C VAL A 378 8.69 -27.74 8.08
N HIS A 379 8.29 -28.26 9.23
CA HIS A 379 8.34 -27.56 10.50
C HIS A 379 9.22 -28.29 11.51
N HIS A 380 10.20 -27.55 12.09
CA HIS A 380 11.15 -28.09 13.06
C HIS A 380 10.68 -27.99 14.51
N HIS A 381 9.79 -27.05 14.80
CA HIS A 381 9.41 -26.70 16.20
C HIS A 381 7.94 -26.88 16.53
N ARG A 382 7.12 -27.32 15.56
CA ARG A 382 5.68 -27.54 15.78
C ARG A 382 5.19 -28.75 15.00
N GLU A 383 4.07 -29.27 15.46
CA GLU A 383 3.23 -30.21 14.75
C GLU A 383 1.96 -29.51 14.29
N GLU A 384 1.29 -30.04 13.30
CA GLU A 384 0.03 -29.52 12.81
C GLU A 384 -1.01 -30.65 12.72
N VAL A 385 -2.25 -30.34 13.06
CA VAL A 385 -3.39 -31.21 12.82
C VAL A 385 -4.33 -30.46 11.90
N TRP A 386 -4.56 -31.00 10.70
CA TRP A 386 -5.47 -30.42 9.73
C TRP A 386 -6.78 -31.20 9.70
N THR A 387 -7.89 -30.51 9.87
CA THR A 387 -9.21 -31.04 9.64
C THR A 387 -9.80 -30.41 8.39
N ILE A 388 -10.12 -31.23 7.40
CA ILE A 388 -10.76 -30.76 6.16
C ILE A 388 -12.25 -30.50 6.45
N ILE A 389 -12.67 -29.24 6.32
CA ILE A 389 -14.03 -28.82 6.64
C ILE A 389 -14.94 -28.85 5.42
N ASN A 390 -14.41 -28.34 4.28
CA ASN A 390 -15.14 -28.26 3.03
C ASN A 390 -14.19 -28.27 1.84
N GLY A 391 -14.68 -28.68 0.67
CA GLY A 391 -13.89 -28.76 -0.55
C GLY A 391 -13.06 -30.04 -0.66
N THR A 392 -12.34 -30.16 -1.77
CA THR A 392 -11.46 -31.30 -2.08
C THR A 392 -10.09 -30.82 -2.47
N GLY A 393 -9.07 -31.62 -2.20
CA GLY A 393 -7.69 -31.27 -2.49
C GLY A 393 -6.80 -32.50 -2.64
N GLN A 394 -5.55 -32.24 -2.95
CA GLN A 394 -4.48 -33.23 -3.04
C GLN A 394 -3.40 -32.88 -2.01
N LEU A 395 -3.24 -33.75 -1.03
CA LEU A 395 -2.19 -33.69 -0.01
C LEU A 395 -0.93 -34.37 -0.52
N VAL A 396 0.21 -33.77 -0.26
CA VAL A 396 1.54 -34.40 -0.33
C VAL A 396 2.12 -34.48 1.07
N LEU A 397 2.46 -35.65 1.54
CA LEU A 397 3.09 -35.87 2.85
C LEU A 397 4.32 -36.78 2.67
N ASN A 398 5.53 -36.27 2.94
CA ASN A 398 6.80 -36.95 2.70
C ASN A 398 6.95 -37.55 1.29
N GLY A 399 6.43 -36.85 0.26
CA GLY A 399 6.44 -37.30 -1.12
C GLY A 399 5.26 -38.19 -1.55
N GLU A 400 4.52 -38.76 -0.61
CA GLU A 400 3.33 -39.53 -0.90
C GLU A 400 2.13 -38.62 -1.18
N GLN A 401 1.39 -38.89 -2.24
CA GLN A 401 0.21 -38.12 -2.66
C GLN A 401 -1.08 -38.86 -2.34
N ARG A 402 -2.07 -38.14 -1.80
CA ARG A 402 -3.44 -38.65 -1.64
C ARG A 402 -4.45 -37.53 -1.76
N ASN A 403 -5.67 -37.88 -2.20
CA ASN A 403 -6.80 -36.97 -2.20
C ASN A 403 -7.34 -36.79 -0.78
N VAL A 404 -7.87 -35.58 -0.50
CA VAL A 404 -8.51 -35.23 0.76
C VAL A 404 -9.90 -34.67 0.50
N LYS A 405 -10.82 -34.91 1.46
CA LYS A 405 -12.22 -34.51 1.44
C LYS A 405 -12.71 -34.11 2.84
N PRO A 406 -13.90 -33.50 2.95
CA PRO A 406 -14.48 -33.15 4.24
C PRO A 406 -14.54 -34.33 5.20
N GLY A 407 -14.13 -34.11 6.45
CA GLY A 407 -14.01 -35.10 7.52
C GLY A 407 -12.65 -35.78 7.65
N ASP A 408 -11.75 -35.59 6.68
CA ASP A 408 -10.39 -36.10 6.82
C ASP A 408 -9.63 -35.30 7.89
N VAL A 409 -8.89 -36.02 8.76
CA VAL A 409 -7.98 -35.48 9.77
C VAL A 409 -6.56 -35.94 9.43
N ILE A 410 -5.64 -34.99 9.37
CA ILE A 410 -4.25 -35.22 8.97
C ILE A 410 -3.34 -34.73 10.11
N HIS A 411 -2.61 -35.64 10.72
CA HIS A 411 -1.57 -35.26 11.68
C HIS A 411 -0.23 -35.11 10.93
N ILE A 412 0.35 -33.93 10.98
CA ILE A 412 1.65 -33.58 10.40
C ILE A 412 2.62 -33.40 11.57
N ARG A 413 3.53 -34.35 11.73
CA ARG A 413 4.54 -34.34 12.81
C ARG A 413 5.68 -33.40 12.44
N ARG A 414 6.48 -33.02 13.43
CA ARG A 414 7.74 -32.32 13.21
C ARG A 414 8.58 -33.08 12.17
N GLU A 415 9.36 -32.37 11.38
CA GLU A 415 10.24 -32.90 10.33
C GLU A 415 9.52 -33.58 9.16
N GLN A 416 8.17 -33.56 9.10
CA GLN A 416 7.44 -34.07 7.95
C GLN A 416 7.25 -32.99 6.89
N PHE A 417 7.71 -33.27 5.68
CA PHE A 417 7.46 -32.41 4.51
C PHE A 417 6.02 -32.56 4.06
N HIS A 418 5.36 -31.44 3.85
CA HIS A 418 3.96 -31.45 3.46
C HIS A 418 3.58 -30.27 2.55
N ALA A 419 2.60 -30.49 1.70
CA ALA A 419 1.93 -29.49 0.86
C ALA A 419 0.48 -29.91 0.65
N ILE A 420 -0.38 -28.97 0.28
CA ILE A 420 -1.74 -29.27 -0.15
C ILE A 420 -2.13 -28.36 -1.31
N ARG A 421 -2.72 -28.94 -2.34
CA ARG A 421 -3.31 -28.25 -3.49
C ARG A 421 -4.83 -28.37 -3.44
N ALA A 422 -5.51 -27.26 -3.54
CA ALA A 422 -6.97 -27.23 -3.64
C ALA A 422 -7.43 -27.60 -5.05
N ILE A 423 -8.35 -28.54 -5.17
CA ILE A 423 -9.06 -28.87 -6.42
C ILE A 423 -10.31 -27.97 -6.53
N THR A 424 -11.08 -27.87 -5.47
CA THR A 424 -12.12 -26.87 -5.27
C THR A 424 -11.68 -25.91 -4.16
N ASP A 425 -12.39 -24.83 -3.89
CA ASP A 425 -12.10 -24.02 -2.70
C ASP A 425 -12.06 -24.92 -1.46
N LEU A 426 -10.92 -24.93 -0.77
CA LEU A 426 -10.61 -25.88 0.29
C LEU A 426 -10.51 -25.18 1.63
N TYR A 427 -11.35 -25.59 2.59
CA TYR A 427 -11.38 -25.05 3.94
C TYR A 427 -10.79 -26.05 4.93
N ILE A 428 -9.82 -25.60 5.71
CA ILE A 428 -9.04 -26.40 6.69
C ILE A 428 -9.04 -25.66 8.03
N ILE A 429 -9.18 -26.40 9.10
CA ILE A 429 -8.85 -25.97 10.46
C ILE A 429 -7.65 -26.76 10.95
#